data_3a3df9d9f23f51916f5d40469f2d6c56
#
_entry.id   3a3df9d9f23f51916f5d40469f2d6c56
#
_cell.length_a   1.000
_cell.length_b   1.000
_cell.length_c   1.000
_cell.angle_alpha   90.00
_cell.angle_beta   90.00
_cell.angle_gamma   90.00
#
_symmetry.space_group_name_H-M   'P 1'
#
loop_
_entity.id
_entity.type
_entity.pdbx_description
1 polymer ?
#
loop_
_entity_poly.entity_id
_entity_poly.type
_entity_poly.pdbx_seq_one_letter_code
_entity_poly.pdbx_strand_id
1 'polypeptide(L)'
;MDKAAKDIYNEKYYNSHCGQEYKRKNGWEEIFENYSDRIVREINPKKTLDVGCAIGFFVESLYDRGVDAYGIDISDYAIENVREDIKDRCKVQSALIPINEKYDLITCIEVLEHLDNKDIPIAIQRMCESTEDIIFSSTPFDYDEESHISIHTPEYWAEQFAYNGFYHDVSYDCSYISVQAMRFRKIQKSKVELIRDYEHQIFQKHQEVVSLRHLLSLSQDNVDIYKKAYQERVDVINRELNPKILELKKELDECTIKQKKESEEAWQSKIQEEVLKRKEFEELYYEYQRLYLEEKKLGKSRLNLNRSLTKDYRSDQFFPMEANRIIKLRNCLWWKLWKKKHKAYTRDFWNPVFDAKFYSERYDDLKKAFGDDEEALFNHFLDYGILEGRWANEEFDVIAYLQANTDLRCAFKYNLPKYYIHYLRYGINEGRVCRR
;
A
#
# COMPACT_ATOMS: atom_id res chain seq x y z
N MET A 1 -12.19 -31.76 9.88
CA MET A 1 -11.13 -31.04 9.18
C MET A 1 -11.31 -31.22 7.70
N ASP A 2 -11.56 -30.14 6.99
CA ASP A 2 -11.82 -30.23 5.56
C ASP A 2 -10.49 -30.54 4.84
N LYS A 3 -10.42 -31.69 4.16
CA LYS A 3 -9.24 -32.14 3.42
C LYS A 3 -8.82 -31.12 2.36
N ALA A 4 -9.78 -30.33 1.88
CA ALA A 4 -9.57 -29.27 0.91
C ALA A 4 -8.70 -28.10 1.42
N ALA A 5 -8.79 -27.75 2.71
CA ALA A 5 -8.00 -26.66 3.27
C ALA A 5 -6.49 -26.99 3.38
N LYS A 6 -6.17 -28.26 3.68
CA LYS A 6 -4.76 -28.73 3.72
C LYS A 6 -4.09 -28.72 2.36
N ASP A 7 -4.84 -28.98 1.29
CA ASP A 7 -4.30 -29.04 -0.08
C ASP A 7 -3.98 -27.67 -0.67
N ILE A 8 -4.52 -26.59 -0.08
CA ILE A 8 -4.25 -25.20 -0.52
C ILE A 8 -2.83 -24.78 -0.13
N TYR A 9 -2.41 -25.00 1.13
CA TYR A 9 -1.15 -24.52 1.68
C TYR A 9 0.01 -25.49 1.39
N ASN A 10 0.28 -25.69 0.12
CA ASN A 10 1.35 -26.57 -0.41
C ASN A 10 2.56 -25.74 -0.89
N GLU A 11 3.55 -26.41 -1.47
CA GLU A 11 4.74 -25.77 -2.03
C GLU A 11 4.43 -24.60 -2.98
N LYS A 12 3.40 -24.75 -3.82
CA LYS A 12 3.02 -23.70 -4.77
C LYS A 12 2.53 -22.45 -4.04
N TYR A 13 1.77 -22.61 -2.97
CA TYR A 13 1.30 -21.49 -2.15
C TYR A 13 2.48 -20.69 -1.58
N TYR A 14 3.41 -21.35 -0.92
CA TYR A 14 4.58 -20.68 -0.32
C TYR A 14 5.52 -20.06 -1.35
N ASN A 15 5.52 -20.55 -2.58
CA ASN A 15 6.35 -19.99 -3.67
C ASN A 15 5.71 -18.77 -4.36
N SER A 16 4.39 -18.54 -4.26
CA SER A 16 3.71 -17.53 -5.10
C SER A 16 2.65 -16.66 -4.43
N HIS A 17 2.18 -17.00 -3.23
CA HIS A 17 1.03 -16.32 -2.60
C HIS A 17 1.41 -15.51 -1.34
N CYS A 18 2.63 -15.58 -0.86
CA CYS A 18 3.12 -14.81 0.29
C CYS A 18 3.77 -13.47 -0.10
N GLY A 19 3.42 -12.91 -1.26
CA GLY A 19 4.00 -11.67 -1.78
C GLY A 19 5.39 -11.84 -2.42
N GLN A 20 6.25 -12.65 -1.83
CA GLN A 20 7.50 -13.18 -2.36
C GLN A 20 7.65 -14.65 -1.94
N GLU A 21 8.55 -15.40 -2.57
CA GLU A 21 8.77 -16.80 -2.20
C GLU A 21 9.08 -16.95 -0.70
N TYR A 22 8.25 -17.70 0.02
CA TYR A 22 8.40 -17.93 1.45
C TYR A 22 9.39 -19.06 1.71
N LYS A 23 10.67 -18.76 1.56
CA LYS A 23 11.77 -19.71 1.69
C LYS A 23 13.00 -19.09 2.34
N ARG A 24 13.92 -19.94 2.81
CA ARG A 24 15.19 -19.52 3.40
C ARG A 24 16.03 -18.70 2.42
N LYS A 25 16.80 -17.76 2.98
CA LYS A 25 17.69 -16.85 2.23
C LYS A 25 16.98 -15.89 1.29
N ASN A 26 15.69 -15.63 1.55
CA ASN A 26 14.89 -14.69 0.79
C ASN A 26 14.43 -13.47 1.65
N GLY A 27 15.14 -13.23 2.77
CA GLY A 27 14.89 -12.07 3.66
C GLY A 27 13.85 -12.29 4.75
N TRP A 28 13.14 -13.42 4.76
CA TRP A 28 12.15 -13.72 5.79
C TRP A 28 12.77 -13.92 7.17
N GLU A 29 13.96 -14.55 7.24
CA GLU A 29 14.69 -14.73 8.48
C GLU A 29 14.95 -13.37 9.15
N GLU A 30 15.47 -12.38 8.41
CA GLU A 30 15.76 -11.03 8.94
C GLU A 30 14.49 -10.33 9.45
N ILE A 31 13.36 -10.52 8.77
CA ILE A 31 12.07 -9.97 9.21
C ILE A 31 11.67 -10.53 10.57
N PHE A 32 11.68 -11.85 10.72
CA PHE A 32 11.30 -12.49 11.97
C PHE A 32 12.34 -12.31 13.10
N GLU A 33 13.62 -12.15 12.74
CA GLU A 33 14.65 -11.74 13.70
C GLU A 33 14.33 -10.37 14.32
N ASN A 34 13.96 -9.40 13.50
CA ASN A 34 13.55 -8.07 13.97
C ASN A 34 12.31 -8.13 14.88
N TYR A 35 11.32 -8.98 14.53
CA TYR A 35 10.14 -9.17 15.38
C TYR A 35 10.51 -9.78 16.71
N SER A 36 11.32 -10.85 16.70
CA SER A 36 11.76 -11.59 17.88
C SER A 36 12.60 -10.73 18.82
N ASP A 37 13.53 -9.93 18.28
CA ASP A 37 14.36 -9.00 19.06
C ASP A 37 13.50 -8.05 19.88
N ARG A 38 12.45 -7.52 19.27
CA ARG A 38 11.56 -6.58 19.94
C ARG A 38 10.69 -7.29 20.98
N ILE A 39 10.13 -8.44 20.65
CA ILE A 39 9.29 -9.24 21.56
C ILE A 39 10.10 -9.68 22.79
N VAL A 40 11.30 -10.20 22.58
CA VAL A 40 12.16 -10.63 23.70
C VAL A 40 12.56 -9.45 24.57
N ARG A 41 12.92 -8.31 23.99
CA ARG A 41 13.30 -7.11 24.73
C ARG A 41 12.15 -6.50 25.52
N GLU A 42 10.94 -6.45 24.97
CA GLU A 42 9.83 -5.64 25.50
C GLU A 42 8.79 -6.48 26.27
N ILE A 43 8.58 -7.74 25.87
CA ILE A 43 7.61 -8.66 26.51
C ILE A 43 8.33 -9.71 27.35
N ASN A 44 9.49 -10.20 26.89
CA ASN A 44 10.32 -11.21 27.55
C ASN A 44 9.57 -12.50 27.90
N PRO A 45 8.82 -13.10 26.94
CA PRO A 45 8.08 -14.34 27.19
C PRO A 45 9.07 -15.51 27.44
N LYS A 46 8.70 -16.45 28.28
CA LYS A 46 9.49 -17.67 28.49
C LYS A 46 9.06 -18.80 27.58
N LYS A 47 7.75 -18.89 27.32
CA LYS A 47 7.16 -19.92 26.49
C LYS A 47 6.19 -19.28 25.49
N THR A 48 6.36 -19.56 24.20
CA THR A 48 5.53 -18.98 23.13
C THR A 48 4.94 -20.04 22.21
N LEU A 49 3.79 -19.73 21.62
CA LEU A 49 3.21 -20.49 20.52
C LEU A 49 2.93 -19.56 19.35
N ASP A 50 3.39 -19.93 18.18
CA ASP A 50 3.04 -19.29 16.91
C ASP A 50 1.94 -20.10 16.21
N VAL A 51 0.77 -19.50 16.05
CA VAL A 51 -0.40 -20.08 15.39
C VAL A 51 -0.38 -19.68 13.93
N GLY A 52 -0.26 -20.66 13.02
CA GLY A 52 0.03 -20.43 11.60
C GLY A 52 1.54 -20.19 11.38
N CYS A 53 2.37 -21.04 11.98
CA CYS A 53 3.81 -20.83 11.99
C CYS A 53 4.50 -21.05 10.63
N ALA A 54 3.79 -21.49 9.61
CA ALA A 54 4.34 -21.83 8.29
C ALA A 54 5.59 -22.72 8.43
N ILE A 55 6.67 -22.41 7.71
CA ILE A 55 7.94 -23.18 7.80
C ILE A 55 8.80 -22.82 9.03
N GLY A 56 8.20 -22.18 10.03
CA GLY A 56 8.76 -22.02 11.37
C GLY A 56 9.77 -20.90 11.55
N PHE A 57 9.89 -19.92 10.68
CA PHE A 57 10.88 -18.84 10.81
C PHE A 57 10.74 -18.06 12.12
N PHE A 58 9.53 -17.77 12.55
CA PHE A 58 9.32 -17.04 13.77
C PHE A 58 9.62 -17.88 15.01
N VAL A 59 9.21 -19.14 15.01
CA VAL A 59 9.55 -20.10 16.07
C VAL A 59 11.07 -20.26 16.20
N GLU A 60 11.75 -20.43 15.07
CA GLU A 60 13.20 -20.51 14.97
C GLU A 60 13.87 -19.29 15.56
N SER A 61 13.44 -18.11 15.17
CA SER A 61 14.02 -16.85 15.62
C SER A 61 13.86 -16.63 17.14
N LEU A 62 12.69 -16.97 17.71
CA LEU A 62 12.46 -16.92 19.16
C LEU A 62 13.28 -17.97 19.90
N TYR A 63 13.36 -19.19 19.35
CA TYR A 63 14.17 -20.28 19.92
C TYR A 63 15.66 -19.93 19.98
N ASP A 64 16.21 -19.36 18.93
CA ASP A 64 17.62 -18.93 18.89
C ASP A 64 17.93 -17.81 19.90
N ARG A 65 16.91 -17.13 20.41
CA ARG A 65 16.99 -16.13 21.50
C ARG A 65 16.69 -16.68 22.87
N GLY A 66 16.61 -18.02 22.99
CA GLY A 66 16.43 -18.71 24.25
C GLY A 66 14.99 -18.75 24.77
N VAL A 67 13.99 -18.46 23.92
CA VAL A 67 12.59 -18.64 24.27
C VAL A 67 12.18 -20.09 24.00
N ASP A 68 11.39 -20.69 24.89
CA ASP A 68 10.78 -22.00 24.65
C ASP A 68 9.63 -21.88 23.66
N ALA A 69 9.99 -21.76 22.36
CA ALA A 69 9.08 -21.44 21.28
C ALA A 69 8.54 -22.70 20.60
N TYR A 70 7.24 -22.68 20.30
CA TYR A 70 6.51 -23.72 19.60
C TYR A 70 5.68 -23.13 18.46
N GLY A 71 5.28 -23.97 17.50
CA GLY A 71 4.43 -23.57 16.37
C GLY A 71 3.40 -24.62 16.01
N ILE A 72 2.26 -24.15 15.51
CA ILE A 72 1.25 -24.99 14.84
C ILE A 72 0.88 -24.40 13.50
N ASP A 73 0.73 -25.26 12.51
CA ASP A 73 0.24 -24.90 11.19
C ASP A 73 -0.65 -26.04 10.62
N ILE A 74 -1.55 -25.69 9.72
CA ILE A 74 -2.40 -26.67 9.06
C ILE A 74 -1.69 -27.41 7.92
N SER A 75 -0.62 -26.83 7.40
CA SER A 75 0.14 -27.32 6.25
C SER A 75 1.13 -28.42 6.62
N ASP A 76 0.93 -29.60 6.07
CA ASP A 76 1.92 -30.69 6.17
C ASP A 76 3.25 -30.28 5.51
N TYR A 77 3.19 -29.62 4.32
CA TYR A 77 4.36 -29.13 3.62
C TYR A 77 5.18 -28.13 4.46
N ALA A 78 4.52 -27.19 5.09
CA ALA A 78 5.18 -26.19 5.91
C ALA A 78 5.94 -26.84 7.08
N ILE A 79 5.30 -27.73 7.80
CA ILE A 79 5.92 -28.41 8.95
C ILE A 79 7.04 -29.38 8.54
N GLU A 80 6.94 -30.01 7.38
CA GLU A 80 8.02 -30.83 6.83
C GLU A 80 9.28 -30.01 6.51
N ASN A 81 9.13 -28.70 6.19
CA ASN A 81 10.21 -27.79 5.82
C ASN A 81 10.72 -26.91 6.99
N VAL A 82 10.27 -27.16 8.20
CA VAL A 82 10.82 -26.51 9.40
C VAL A 82 12.29 -26.91 9.62
N ARG A 83 13.08 -26.01 10.19
CA ARG A 83 14.50 -26.26 10.55
C ARG A 83 14.60 -27.49 11.47
N GLU A 84 15.53 -28.38 11.18
CA GLU A 84 15.61 -29.72 11.80
C GLU A 84 15.69 -29.70 13.31
N ASP A 85 16.44 -28.75 13.91
CA ASP A 85 16.62 -28.65 15.36
C ASP A 85 15.42 -28.12 16.15
N ILE A 86 14.42 -27.58 15.44
CA ILE A 86 13.13 -27.15 16.05
C ILE A 86 11.94 -27.95 15.52
N LYS A 87 12.17 -29.00 14.76
CA LYS A 87 11.13 -29.78 14.09
C LYS A 87 10.14 -30.38 15.09
N ASP A 88 10.61 -30.86 16.22
CA ASP A 88 9.79 -31.40 17.30
C ASP A 88 8.92 -30.34 18.02
N ARG A 89 9.20 -29.06 17.76
CA ARG A 89 8.48 -27.92 18.32
C ARG A 89 7.36 -27.43 17.43
N CYS A 90 7.32 -27.82 16.18
CA CYS A 90 6.29 -27.45 15.24
C CYS A 90 5.41 -28.65 14.88
N LYS A 91 4.09 -28.46 14.87
CA LYS A 91 3.13 -29.56 14.65
C LYS A 91 2.09 -29.19 13.61
N VAL A 92 1.68 -30.20 12.85
CA VAL A 92 0.53 -30.07 11.97
C VAL A 92 -0.74 -30.07 12.84
N GLN A 93 -1.33 -28.89 13.03
CA GLN A 93 -2.53 -28.71 13.82
C GLN A 93 -3.33 -27.49 13.35
N SER A 94 -4.64 -27.63 13.27
CA SER A 94 -5.53 -26.50 12.98
C SER A 94 -5.70 -25.62 14.22
N ALA A 95 -5.81 -24.30 14.00
CA ALA A 95 -6.16 -23.31 15.02
C ALA A 95 -7.53 -23.57 15.69
N LEU A 96 -8.39 -24.40 15.07
CA LEU A 96 -9.71 -24.77 15.62
C LEU A 96 -9.63 -25.86 16.68
N ILE A 97 -8.51 -26.57 16.80
CA ILE A 97 -8.32 -27.63 17.77
C ILE A 97 -7.87 -27.03 19.10
N PRO A 98 -8.36 -27.53 20.26
CA PRO A 98 -7.91 -27.07 21.57
C PRO A 98 -6.40 -27.11 21.72
N ILE A 99 -5.84 -26.01 22.23
CA ILE A 99 -4.43 -25.90 22.60
C ILE A 99 -4.31 -26.33 24.07
N ASN A 100 -3.71 -27.50 24.31
CA ASN A 100 -3.74 -28.13 25.62
C ASN A 100 -2.71 -27.59 26.64
N GLU A 101 -1.83 -26.71 26.17
CA GLU A 101 -0.76 -26.12 26.99
C GLU A 101 -0.99 -24.64 27.21
N LYS A 102 -0.31 -24.09 28.22
CA LYS A 102 -0.30 -22.63 28.49
C LYS A 102 0.98 -22.01 27.97
N TYR A 103 0.84 -20.80 27.47
CA TYR A 103 1.91 -19.99 26.90
C TYR A 103 1.90 -18.59 27.52
N ASP A 104 3.08 -17.99 27.66
CA ASP A 104 3.19 -16.60 28.12
C ASP A 104 2.74 -15.63 27.01
N LEU A 105 2.97 -16.02 25.76
CA LEU A 105 2.58 -15.27 24.57
C LEU A 105 2.17 -16.21 23.46
N ILE A 106 1.06 -15.89 22.78
CA ILE A 106 0.69 -16.48 21.49
C ILE A 106 0.85 -15.43 20.41
N THR A 107 1.43 -15.82 19.27
CA THR A 107 1.45 -15.01 18.04
C THR A 107 0.53 -15.65 17.00
N CYS A 108 -0.18 -14.81 16.23
CA CYS A 108 -1.04 -15.24 15.13
C CYS A 108 -1.01 -14.12 14.07
N ILE A 109 -0.17 -14.29 13.05
CA ILE A 109 0.18 -13.24 12.11
C ILE A 109 -0.25 -13.63 10.71
N GLU A 110 -1.22 -12.89 10.13
CA GLU A 110 -1.78 -13.09 8.80
C GLU A 110 -2.30 -14.53 8.60
N VAL A 111 -3.20 -14.98 9.50
CA VAL A 111 -3.74 -16.35 9.54
C VAL A 111 -5.27 -16.38 9.51
N LEU A 112 -5.93 -15.57 10.33
CA LEU A 112 -7.38 -15.72 10.54
C LEU A 112 -8.22 -15.25 9.35
N GLU A 113 -7.68 -14.44 8.46
CA GLU A 113 -8.30 -14.06 7.19
C GLU A 113 -8.49 -15.24 6.23
N HIS A 114 -7.78 -16.33 6.46
CA HIS A 114 -7.90 -17.57 5.69
C HIS A 114 -8.98 -18.52 6.22
N LEU A 115 -9.60 -18.21 7.36
CA LEU A 115 -10.66 -19.02 7.94
C LEU A 115 -12.04 -18.55 7.49
N ASP A 116 -13.00 -19.49 7.42
CA ASP A 116 -14.41 -19.13 7.31
C ASP A 116 -14.86 -18.27 8.51
N ASN A 117 -15.72 -17.29 8.28
CA ASN A 117 -16.24 -16.39 9.33
C ASN A 117 -16.83 -17.14 10.55
N LYS A 118 -17.41 -18.32 10.35
CA LYS A 118 -17.98 -19.17 11.42
C LYS A 118 -16.89 -19.79 12.31
N ASP A 119 -15.67 -19.95 11.79
CA ASP A 119 -14.57 -20.65 12.46
C ASP A 119 -13.64 -19.67 13.22
N ILE A 120 -13.64 -18.38 12.84
CA ILE A 120 -12.87 -17.33 13.48
C ILE A 120 -13.09 -17.26 15.00
N PRO A 121 -14.36 -17.19 15.53
CA PRO A 121 -14.58 -17.14 16.97
C PRO A 121 -14.01 -18.35 17.70
N ILE A 122 -14.03 -19.53 17.06
CA ILE A 122 -13.49 -20.77 17.64
C ILE A 122 -11.97 -20.67 17.76
N ALA A 123 -11.28 -20.26 16.70
CA ALA A 123 -9.83 -20.12 16.71
C ALA A 123 -9.38 -19.09 17.79
N ILE A 124 -10.04 -17.93 17.85
CA ILE A 124 -9.76 -16.91 18.87
C ILE A 124 -10.00 -17.47 20.27
N GLN A 125 -11.10 -18.17 20.51
CA GLN A 125 -11.37 -18.79 21.80
C GLN A 125 -10.25 -19.77 22.21
N ARG A 126 -9.76 -20.62 21.28
CA ARG A 126 -8.66 -21.57 21.56
C ARG A 126 -7.38 -20.88 21.97
N MET A 127 -7.03 -19.80 21.30
CA MET A 127 -5.88 -18.98 21.70
C MET A 127 -6.10 -18.34 23.07
N CYS A 128 -7.24 -17.69 23.30
CA CYS A 128 -7.55 -17.01 24.56
C CYS A 128 -7.66 -17.98 25.76
N GLU A 129 -8.00 -19.25 25.54
CA GLU A 129 -7.99 -20.30 26.58
C GLU A 129 -6.58 -20.69 26.98
N SER A 130 -5.53 -20.39 26.18
CA SER A 130 -4.18 -20.92 26.35
C SER A 130 -3.12 -19.88 26.70
N THR A 131 -3.48 -18.61 26.70
CA THR A 131 -2.58 -17.53 27.11
C THR A 131 -3.38 -16.38 27.74
N GLU A 132 -2.67 -15.38 28.25
CA GLU A 132 -3.21 -14.08 28.67
C GLU A 132 -2.67 -12.92 27.80
N ASP A 133 -1.86 -13.24 26.76
CA ASP A 133 -1.17 -12.27 25.93
C ASP A 133 -1.07 -12.78 24.50
N ILE A 134 -1.57 -12.01 23.53
CA ILE A 134 -1.63 -12.40 22.11
C ILE A 134 -1.14 -11.23 21.26
N ILE A 135 -0.16 -11.47 20.37
CA ILE A 135 0.15 -10.59 19.25
C ILE A 135 -0.56 -11.13 18.02
N PHE A 136 -1.33 -10.29 17.39
CA PHE A 136 -2.22 -10.62 16.28
C PHE A 136 -2.05 -9.63 15.13
N SER A 137 -2.05 -10.14 13.91
CA SER A 137 -2.30 -9.32 12.72
C SER A 137 -3.17 -10.06 11.71
N SER A 138 -3.92 -9.29 10.94
CA SER A 138 -4.67 -9.75 9.79
C SER A 138 -4.86 -8.59 8.85
N THR A 139 -4.59 -8.80 7.57
CA THR A 139 -4.68 -7.73 6.57
C THR A 139 -6.12 -7.27 6.37
N PRO A 140 -6.44 -5.97 6.52
CA PRO A 140 -7.80 -5.48 6.31
C PRO A 140 -8.10 -5.11 4.86
N PHE A 141 -7.15 -5.30 3.92
CA PHE A 141 -7.25 -4.70 2.60
C PHE A 141 -6.60 -5.51 1.47
N ASP A 142 -6.19 -6.74 1.72
CA ASP A 142 -5.59 -7.59 0.70
C ASP A 142 -6.64 -8.48 0.04
N TYR A 143 -7.46 -7.87 -0.81
CA TYR A 143 -8.47 -8.53 -1.63
C TYR A 143 -7.89 -9.15 -2.91
N ASP A 144 -6.59 -8.98 -3.16
CA ASP A 144 -5.93 -9.52 -4.35
C ASP A 144 -5.43 -10.97 -4.12
N GLU A 145 -5.38 -11.42 -2.85
CA GLU A 145 -5.01 -12.78 -2.48
C GLU A 145 -6.26 -13.67 -2.41
N GLU A 146 -6.30 -14.71 -3.24
CA GLU A 146 -7.50 -15.56 -3.39
C GLU A 146 -7.82 -16.39 -2.12
N SER A 147 -6.82 -16.67 -1.29
CA SER A 147 -6.98 -17.42 -0.04
C SER A 147 -7.49 -16.57 1.13
N HIS A 148 -7.57 -15.24 0.98
CA HIS A 148 -8.13 -14.33 1.98
C HIS A 148 -9.67 -14.29 1.86
N ILE A 149 -10.34 -15.19 2.55
CA ILE A 149 -11.80 -15.34 2.47
C ILE A 149 -12.57 -14.54 3.53
N SER A 150 -11.88 -14.06 4.58
CA SER A 150 -12.48 -13.34 5.71
C SER A 150 -11.68 -12.10 6.06
N ILE A 151 -11.75 -11.09 5.17
CA ILE A 151 -11.06 -9.81 5.37
C ILE A 151 -11.92 -8.89 6.22
N HIS A 152 -11.37 -8.49 7.38
CA HIS A 152 -12.07 -7.63 8.34
C HIS A 152 -11.21 -6.45 8.79
N THR A 153 -11.89 -5.41 9.27
CA THR A 153 -11.22 -4.25 9.85
C THR A 153 -10.68 -4.54 11.26
N PRO A 154 -9.71 -3.74 11.76
CA PRO A 154 -9.19 -3.90 13.12
C PRO A 154 -10.27 -3.89 14.21
N GLU A 155 -11.35 -3.13 14.02
CA GLU A 155 -12.46 -3.05 14.96
C GLU A 155 -13.18 -4.40 15.12
N TYR A 156 -13.38 -5.12 14.04
CA TYR A 156 -13.96 -6.47 14.07
C TYR A 156 -13.11 -7.42 14.91
N TRP A 157 -11.81 -7.43 14.68
CA TRP A 157 -10.88 -8.28 15.44
C TRP A 157 -10.89 -7.91 16.93
N ALA A 158 -10.86 -6.61 17.25
CA ALA A 158 -10.93 -6.15 18.64
C ALA A 158 -12.23 -6.60 19.32
N GLU A 159 -13.34 -6.59 18.60
CA GLU A 159 -14.63 -7.09 19.10
C GLU A 159 -14.58 -8.61 19.37
N GLN A 160 -14.04 -9.42 18.44
CA GLN A 160 -13.94 -10.87 18.61
C GLN A 160 -13.07 -11.27 19.81
N PHE A 161 -11.94 -10.59 20.02
CA PHE A 161 -11.10 -10.80 21.19
C PHE A 161 -11.78 -10.34 22.48
N ALA A 162 -12.54 -9.23 22.44
CA ALA A 162 -13.25 -8.71 23.61
C ALA A 162 -14.33 -9.66 24.13
N TYR A 163 -14.98 -10.46 23.28
CA TYR A 163 -15.91 -11.52 23.72
C TYR A 163 -15.23 -12.58 24.61
N ASN A 164 -13.91 -12.74 24.51
CA ASN A 164 -13.09 -13.63 25.35
C ASN A 164 -12.40 -12.91 26.51
N GLY A 165 -12.71 -11.64 26.76
CA GLY A 165 -12.11 -10.84 27.83
C GLY A 165 -10.70 -10.30 27.51
N PHE A 166 -10.32 -10.31 26.23
CA PHE A 166 -9.06 -9.75 25.77
C PHE A 166 -9.29 -8.37 25.12
N TYR A 167 -8.49 -7.40 25.50
CA TYR A 167 -8.59 -6.05 25.01
C TYR A 167 -7.29 -5.61 24.37
N HIS A 168 -7.39 -4.79 23.33
CA HIS A 168 -6.23 -4.25 22.64
C HIS A 168 -5.38 -3.40 23.61
N ASP A 169 -4.15 -3.78 23.81
CA ASP A 169 -3.15 -3.00 24.55
C ASP A 169 -2.67 -1.84 23.69
N VAL A 170 -3.42 -0.75 23.69
CA VAL A 170 -3.16 0.45 22.88
C VAL A 170 -1.87 1.18 23.26
N SER A 171 -1.25 0.81 24.38
CA SER A 171 0.04 1.35 24.81
C SER A 171 1.24 0.63 24.21
N TYR A 172 1.02 -0.56 23.63
CA TYR A 172 2.08 -1.34 22.98
C TYR A 172 2.05 -1.14 21.45
N ASP A 173 3.18 -0.71 20.90
CA ASP A 173 3.31 -0.48 19.46
C ASP A 173 3.71 -1.77 18.73
N CYS A 174 2.75 -2.39 18.03
CA CYS A 174 2.96 -3.55 17.16
C CYS A 174 3.32 -3.18 15.71
N SER A 175 3.52 -1.89 15.39
CA SER A 175 3.70 -1.44 14.00
C SER A 175 4.99 -1.95 13.33
N TYR A 176 5.89 -2.53 14.12
CA TYR A 176 7.09 -3.21 13.61
C TYR A 176 6.75 -4.51 12.86
N ILE A 177 5.63 -5.16 13.17
CA ILE A 177 5.11 -6.30 12.43
C ILE A 177 4.34 -5.80 11.20
N SER A 178 3.26 -5.08 11.45
CA SER A 178 2.45 -4.45 10.41
C SER A 178 1.62 -3.31 11.00
N VAL A 179 1.12 -2.43 10.14
CA VAL A 179 0.32 -1.28 10.58
C VAL A 179 -0.96 -1.71 11.31
N GLN A 180 -1.49 -2.88 10.96
CA GLN A 180 -2.71 -3.47 11.53
C GLN A 180 -2.43 -4.42 12.69
N ALA A 181 -1.18 -4.69 13.03
CA ALA A 181 -0.84 -5.58 14.13
C ALA A 181 -1.25 -4.98 15.49
N MET A 182 -1.78 -5.82 16.35
CA MET A 182 -2.32 -5.47 17.66
C MET A 182 -1.84 -6.46 18.70
N ARG A 183 -1.64 -5.99 19.93
CA ARG A 183 -1.45 -6.85 21.09
C ARG A 183 -2.74 -6.91 21.89
N PHE A 184 -3.28 -8.09 22.09
CA PHE A 184 -4.46 -8.33 22.93
C PHE A 184 -4.07 -8.96 24.26
N ARG A 185 -4.57 -8.39 25.35
CA ARG A 185 -4.27 -8.89 26.69
C ARG A 185 -5.55 -9.16 27.47
N LYS A 186 -5.52 -10.23 28.26
CA LYS A 186 -6.56 -10.50 29.24
C LYS A 186 -6.39 -9.53 30.39
N ILE A 187 -7.24 -8.50 30.44
CA ILE A 187 -7.11 -7.40 31.38
C ILE A 187 -8.32 -7.36 32.30
N GLN A 188 -8.08 -7.32 33.61
CA GLN A 188 -9.10 -7.06 34.61
C GLN A 188 -9.19 -5.55 34.91
N LYS A 189 -9.55 -4.75 33.92
CA LYS A 189 -9.79 -3.32 34.04
C LYS A 189 -11.29 -3.02 34.02
N SER A 190 -11.70 -2.03 34.79
CA SER A 190 -13.06 -1.50 34.68
C SER A 190 -13.27 -0.87 33.29
N LYS A 191 -14.51 -0.79 32.83
CA LYS A 191 -14.85 -0.09 31.57
C LYS A 191 -14.36 1.36 31.56
N VAL A 192 -14.36 2.03 32.73
CA VAL A 192 -13.88 3.42 32.84
C VAL A 192 -12.38 3.51 32.61
N GLU A 193 -11.59 2.58 33.15
CA GLU A 193 -10.14 2.53 32.92
C GLU A 193 -9.82 2.22 31.47
N LEU A 194 -10.53 1.29 30.85
CA LEU A 194 -10.38 0.98 29.41
C LEU A 194 -10.66 2.23 28.55
N ILE A 195 -11.79 2.88 28.77
CA ILE A 195 -12.17 4.10 28.02
C ILE A 195 -11.09 5.18 28.19
N ARG A 196 -10.62 5.41 29.43
CA ARG A 196 -9.56 6.39 29.70
C ARG A 196 -8.27 6.07 28.94
N ASP A 197 -7.86 4.81 28.90
CA ASP A 197 -6.63 4.40 28.22
C ASP A 197 -6.76 4.57 26.70
N TYR A 198 -7.89 4.20 26.09
CA TYR A 198 -8.16 4.42 24.68
C TYR A 198 -8.19 5.91 24.33
N GLU A 199 -8.92 6.75 25.10
CA GLU A 199 -9.00 8.19 24.87
C GLU A 199 -7.63 8.86 24.99
N HIS A 200 -6.81 8.43 25.97
CA HIS A 200 -5.44 8.92 26.12
C HIS A 200 -4.58 8.62 24.88
N GLN A 201 -4.64 7.39 24.37
CA GLN A 201 -3.91 7.02 23.16
C GLN A 201 -4.44 7.74 21.92
N ILE A 202 -5.75 7.86 21.76
CA ILE A 202 -6.35 8.64 20.69
C ILE A 202 -5.84 10.07 20.72
N PHE A 203 -5.82 10.70 21.89
CA PHE A 203 -5.30 12.07 22.05
C PHE A 203 -3.82 12.18 21.67
N GLN A 204 -2.98 11.25 22.14
CA GLN A 204 -1.56 11.23 21.77
C GLN A 204 -1.37 11.08 20.25
N LYS A 205 -2.12 10.17 19.60
CA LYS A 205 -2.07 10.00 18.16
C LYS A 205 -2.55 11.24 17.40
N HIS A 206 -3.54 11.96 17.90
CA HIS A 206 -3.95 13.24 17.33
C HIS A 206 -2.85 14.29 17.40
N GLN A 207 -2.12 14.38 18.53
CA GLN A 207 -0.99 15.30 18.65
C GLN A 207 0.13 14.97 17.67
N GLU A 208 0.46 13.68 17.51
CA GLU A 208 1.41 13.23 16.51
C GLU A 208 0.97 13.63 15.09
N VAL A 209 -0.28 13.36 14.72
CA VAL A 209 -0.84 13.73 13.42
C VAL A 209 -0.76 15.23 13.16
N VAL A 210 -1.07 16.06 14.15
CA VAL A 210 -0.96 17.53 14.04
C VAL A 210 0.49 17.95 13.80
N SER A 211 1.45 17.40 14.57
CA SER A 211 2.87 17.70 14.42
C SER A 211 3.40 17.30 13.05
N LEU A 212 2.99 16.14 12.55
CA LEU A 212 3.39 15.64 11.24
C LEU A 212 2.77 16.44 10.09
N ARG A 213 1.53 16.91 10.23
CA ARG A 213 0.90 17.83 9.26
C ARG A 213 1.66 19.14 9.18
N HIS A 214 2.09 19.68 10.32
CA HIS A 214 2.92 20.89 10.34
C HIS A 214 4.25 20.68 9.61
N LEU A 215 4.95 19.58 9.88
CA LEU A 215 6.20 19.23 9.18
C LEU A 215 5.98 19.03 7.67
N LEU A 216 4.86 18.42 7.29
CA LEU A 216 4.50 18.25 5.89
C LEU A 216 4.23 19.59 5.20
N SER A 217 3.55 20.52 5.87
CA SER A 217 3.31 21.89 5.37
C SER A 217 4.65 22.61 5.11
N LEU A 218 5.59 22.57 6.06
CA LEU A 218 6.92 23.17 5.88
C LEU A 218 7.68 22.57 4.69
N SER A 219 7.56 21.24 4.49
CA SER A 219 8.17 20.57 3.33
C SER A 219 7.51 20.98 2.01
N GLN A 220 6.20 21.20 2.01
CA GLN A 220 5.46 21.65 0.82
C GLN A 220 5.84 23.09 0.43
N ASP A 221 5.98 23.97 1.41
CA ASP A 221 6.42 25.35 1.18
C ASP A 221 7.80 25.39 0.51
N ASN A 222 8.74 24.54 0.94
CA ASN A 222 10.05 24.42 0.29
C ASN A 222 9.95 23.94 -1.16
N VAL A 223 9.09 22.94 -1.42
CA VAL A 223 8.84 22.44 -2.79
C VAL A 223 8.29 23.55 -3.69
N ASP A 224 7.41 24.39 -3.17
CA ASP A 224 6.82 25.49 -3.96
C ASP A 224 7.82 26.61 -4.25
N ILE A 225 8.75 26.89 -3.33
CA ILE A 225 9.88 27.79 -3.56
C ILE A 225 10.76 27.26 -4.71
N TYR A 226 11.11 25.97 -4.68
CA TYR A 226 11.91 25.36 -5.75
C TYR A 226 11.18 25.34 -7.11
N LYS A 227 9.87 25.08 -7.12
CA LYS A 227 9.06 25.15 -8.36
C LYS A 227 9.07 26.55 -8.96
N LYS A 228 8.90 27.58 -8.14
CA LYS A 228 8.93 28.98 -8.59
C LYS A 228 10.29 29.35 -9.20
N ALA A 229 11.37 29.02 -8.52
CA ALA A 229 12.72 29.25 -9.01
C ALA A 229 13.00 28.51 -10.33
N TYR A 230 12.48 27.27 -10.46
CA TYR A 230 12.58 26.52 -11.71
C TYR A 230 11.79 27.18 -12.84
N GLN A 231 10.55 27.59 -12.59
CA GLN A 231 9.73 28.23 -13.62
C GLN A 231 10.37 29.53 -14.12
N GLU A 232 10.91 30.34 -13.22
CA GLU A 232 11.64 31.55 -13.58
C GLU A 232 12.83 31.26 -14.52
N ARG A 233 13.58 30.17 -14.27
CA ARG A 233 14.68 29.73 -15.14
C ARG A 233 14.22 29.25 -16.50
N VAL A 234 13.14 28.45 -16.53
CA VAL A 234 12.51 28.01 -17.78
C VAL A 234 12.07 29.20 -18.62
N ASP A 235 11.51 30.23 -17.99
CA ASP A 235 11.04 31.43 -18.67
C ASP A 235 12.23 32.24 -19.27
N VAL A 236 13.35 32.28 -18.57
CA VAL A 236 14.60 32.90 -19.09
C VAL A 236 15.13 32.13 -20.31
N ILE A 237 15.17 30.78 -20.24
CA ILE A 237 15.62 29.94 -21.37
C ILE A 237 14.72 30.18 -22.59
N ASN A 238 13.43 30.18 -22.41
CA ASN A 238 12.47 30.30 -23.52
C ASN A 238 12.45 31.71 -24.12
N ARG A 239 12.55 32.75 -23.28
CA ARG A 239 12.42 34.15 -23.72
C ARG A 239 13.73 34.70 -24.24
N GLU A 240 14.88 34.35 -23.65
CA GLU A 240 16.15 34.98 -23.92
C GLU A 240 17.13 34.09 -24.67
N LEU A 241 17.36 32.86 -24.21
CA LEU A 241 18.39 31.98 -24.77
C LEU A 241 17.96 31.28 -26.04
N ASN A 242 16.76 30.70 -26.08
CA ASN A 242 16.30 29.97 -27.26
C ASN A 242 16.15 30.86 -28.51
N PRO A 243 15.57 32.08 -28.45
CA PRO A 243 15.54 33.00 -29.58
C PRO A 243 16.94 33.41 -30.06
N LYS A 244 17.85 33.67 -29.11
CA LYS A 244 19.23 34.07 -29.45
C LYS A 244 20.01 32.94 -30.14
N ILE A 245 19.86 31.71 -29.67
CA ILE A 245 20.44 30.52 -30.34
C ILE A 245 19.89 30.38 -31.78
N LEU A 246 18.59 30.62 -31.96
CA LEU A 246 17.95 30.56 -33.27
C LEU A 246 18.43 31.64 -34.22
N GLU A 247 18.62 32.87 -33.70
CA GLU A 247 19.16 34.01 -34.46
C GLU A 247 20.62 33.74 -34.88
N LEU A 248 21.48 33.30 -33.95
CA LEU A 248 22.87 32.95 -34.28
C LEU A 248 22.98 31.81 -35.28
N LYS A 249 22.07 30.83 -35.25
CA LYS A 249 22.01 29.77 -36.29
C LYS A 249 21.67 30.34 -37.64
N LYS A 250 20.68 31.24 -37.74
CA LYS A 250 20.32 31.89 -39.01
C LYS A 250 21.46 32.72 -39.57
N GLU A 251 22.13 33.50 -38.71
CA GLU A 251 23.31 34.31 -39.12
C GLU A 251 24.45 33.39 -39.59
N LEU A 252 24.69 32.26 -38.97
CA LEU A 252 25.66 31.26 -39.43
C LEU A 252 25.30 30.72 -40.80
N ASP A 253 24.03 30.36 -41.03
CA ASP A 253 23.52 29.84 -42.31
C ASP A 253 23.68 30.90 -43.43
N GLU A 254 23.37 32.16 -43.14
CA GLU A 254 23.57 33.28 -44.08
C GLU A 254 25.06 33.54 -44.39
N CYS A 255 25.95 33.41 -43.37
CA CYS A 255 27.38 33.56 -43.50
C CYS A 255 28.04 32.44 -44.34
N THR A 256 27.49 31.21 -44.22
CA THR A 256 27.98 30.03 -44.97
C THR A 256 27.78 30.19 -46.49
N ILE A 257 26.80 30.99 -46.88
CA ILE A 257 26.51 31.32 -48.29
C ILE A 257 27.51 32.38 -48.79
N LYS A 258 28.08 33.22 -47.91
CA LYS A 258 28.89 34.40 -48.30
C LYS A 258 30.40 34.25 -48.18
N GLN A 259 30.93 33.48 -47.21
CA GLN A 259 32.40 33.31 -47.03
C GLN A 259 32.75 31.97 -46.34
N LYS A 260 33.32 31.05 -47.09
CA LYS A 260 33.77 29.73 -46.61
C LYS A 260 35.11 29.78 -45.90
N LYS A 261 35.20 29.72 -44.61
CA LYS A 261 36.18 29.10 -43.70
C LYS A 261 36.50 29.87 -42.41
N GLU A 262 36.82 31.16 -42.43
CA GLU A 262 37.27 31.89 -41.22
C GLU A 262 36.13 32.36 -40.32
N SER A 263 34.92 32.49 -40.86
CA SER A 263 33.73 32.90 -40.06
C SER A 263 33.01 31.74 -39.41
N GLU A 264 33.15 30.54 -39.92
CA GLU A 264 32.44 29.35 -39.44
C GLU A 264 32.90 28.90 -38.05
N GLU A 265 34.21 28.94 -37.77
CA GLU A 265 34.80 28.62 -36.44
C GLU A 265 34.36 29.64 -35.39
N ALA A 266 34.31 30.91 -35.73
CA ALA A 266 33.88 31.97 -34.82
C ALA A 266 32.37 31.87 -34.49
N TRP A 267 31.53 31.54 -35.47
CA TRP A 267 30.09 31.34 -35.25
C TRP A 267 29.78 30.05 -34.51
N GLN A 268 30.51 28.96 -34.80
CA GLN A 268 30.42 27.73 -34.04
C GLN A 268 30.80 27.94 -32.58
N SER A 269 31.83 28.75 -32.29
CA SER A 269 32.23 29.12 -30.92
C SER A 269 31.12 29.87 -30.18
N LYS A 270 30.46 30.85 -30.84
CA LYS A 270 29.33 31.58 -30.23
C LYS A 270 28.13 30.72 -29.95
N ILE A 271 27.78 29.83 -30.90
CA ILE A 271 26.70 28.87 -30.71
C ILE A 271 27.06 27.92 -29.56
N GLN A 272 28.29 27.45 -29.51
CA GLN A 272 28.78 26.57 -28.46
C GLN A 272 28.70 27.25 -27.07
N GLU A 273 28.99 28.52 -26.95
CA GLU A 273 28.86 29.29 -25.72
C GLU A 273 27.39 29.37 -25.26
N GLU A 274 26.45 29.66 -26.15
CA GLU A 274 25.02 29.71 -25.81
C GLU A 274 24.45 28.30 -25.51
N VAL A 275 24.93 27.27 -26.20
CA VAL A 275 24.59 25.87 -25.87
C VAL A 275 25.15 25.46 -24.50
N LEU A 276 26.36 25.96 -24.14
CA LEU A 276 26.94 25.68 -22.82
C LEU A 276 26.11 26.35 -21.71
N LYS A 277 25.70 27.60 -21.86
CA LYS A 277 24.78 28.28 -20.94
C LYS A 277 23.50 27.51 -20.76
N ARG A 278 22.93 26.99 -21.86
CA ARG A 278 21.75 26.16 -21.80
C ARG A 278 21.99 24.85 -21.02
N LYS A 279 23.12 24.17 -21.21
CA LYS A 279 23.49 22.98 -20.44
C LYS A 279 23.64 23.27 -18.95
N GLU A 280 24.23 24.41 -18.57
CA GLU A 280 24.30 24.83 -17.17
C GLU A 280 22.90 24.99 -16.55
N PHE A 281 21.92 25.52 -17.30
CA PHE A 281 20.54 25.61 -16.87
C PHE A 281 19.87 24.21 -16.78
N GLU A 282 20.18 23.30 -17.71
CA GLU A 282 19.71 21.93 -17.67
C GLU A 282 20.32 21.16 -16.48
N GLU A 283 21.59 21.33 -16.15
CA GLU A 283 22.25 20.76 -14.96
C GLU A 283 21.60 21.26 -13.67
N LEU A 284 21.31 22.56 -13.58
CA LEU A 284 20.55 23.14 -12.46
C LEU A 284 19.13 22.55 -12.35
N TYR A 285 18.52 22.20 -13.47
CA TYR A 285 17.25 21.47 -13.49
C TYR A 285 17.37 20.06 -12.93
N TYR A 286 18.42 19.30 -13.34
CA TYR A 286 18.66 17.96 -12.79
C TYR A 286 19.02 18.02 -11.31
N GLU A 287 19.75 19.03 -10.87
CA GLU A 287 20.01 19.25 -9.45
C GLU A 287 18.72 19.56 -8.67
N TYR A 288 17.82 20.40 -9.22
CA TYR A 288 16.49 20.60 -8.68
C TYR A 288 15.71 19.31 -8.59
N GLN A 289 15.69 18.49 -9.65
CA GLN A 289 15.03 17.18 -9.65
C GLN A 289 15.63 16.24 -8.58
N ARG A 290 16.93 16.27 -8.40
CA ARG A 290 17.61 15.48 -7.36
C ARG A 290 17.18 15.94 -5.97
N LEU A 291 17.23 17.23 -5.67
CA LEU A 291 16.80 17.82 -4.40
C LEU A 291 15.31 17.56 -4.13
N TYR A 292 14.48 17.72 -5.15
CA TYR A 292 13.06 17.38 -5.08
C TYR A 292 12.83 15.89 -4.77
N LEU A 293 13.60 14.99 -5.37
CA LEU A 293 13.51 13.54 -5.12
C LEU A 293 14.08 13.16 -3.74
N GLU A 294 15.11 13.87 -3.26
CA GLU A 294 15.66 13.71 -1.92
C GLU A 294 14.68 14.18 -0.84
N GLU A 295 14.08 15.35 -1.00
CA GLU A 295 12.97 15.79 -0.11
C GLU A 295 11.78 14.84 -0.15
N LYS A 296 11.46 14.31 -1.32
CA LYS A 296 10.42 13.30 -1.47
C LYS A 296 10.81 11.96 -0.82
N LYS A 297 12.09 11.58 -0.82
CA LYS A 297 12.60 10.42 -0.07
C LYS A 297 12.53 10.66 1.45
N LEU A 298 12.92 11.85 1.90
CA LEU A 298 12.76 12.29 3.29
C LEU A 298 11.28 12.35 3.70
N GLY A 299 10.42 12.85 2.84
CA GLY A 299 8.96 12.81 2.99
C GLY A 299 8.44 11.37 3.00
N LYS A 300 9.00 10.45 2.20
CA LYS A 300 8.66 9.02 2.22
C LYS A 300 9.17 8.31 3.47
N SER A 301 10.35 8.63 3.97
CA SER A 301 10.84 8.08 5.25
C SER A 301 10.00 8.59 6.40
N ARG A 302 9.58 9.87 6.38
CA ARG A 302 8.61 10.45 7.32
C ARG A 302 7.20 9.89 7.12
N LEU A 303 6.78 9.62 5.86
CA LEU A 303 5.51 8.96 5.53
C LEU A 303 5.51 7.46 5.89
N ASN A 304 6.64 6.78 5.88
CA ASN A 304 6.73 5.41 6.40
C ASN A 304 6.64 5.38 7.93
N LEU A 305 7.21 6.37 8.61
CA LEU A 305 6.92 6.63 10.02
C LEU A 305 5.43 6.96 10.23
N ASN A 306 4.82 7.71 9.29
CA ASN A 306 3.42 8.10 9.32
C ASN A 306 2.44 7.04 8.82
N ARG A 307 2.87 6.01 8.08
CA ARG A 307 1.99 4.90 7.72
C ARG A 307 1.45 4.16 8.93
N SER A 308 2.18 4.20 10.05
CA SER A 308 1.68 3.70 11.32
C SER A 308 0.65 4.61 12.00
N LEU A 309 0.60 5.90 11.64
CA LEU A 309 -0.07 6.92 12.44
C LEU A 309 -1.30 7.58 11.78
N THR A 310 -1.54 7.38 10.47
CA THR A 310 -2.56 8.12 9.73
C THR A 310 -3.71 7.25 9.23
N LYS A 311 -4.19 6.29 10.02
CA LYS A 311 -5.34 5.47 9.61
C LYS A 311 -6.69 6.11 9.83
N ASP A 312 -6.78 7.17 10.61
CA ASP A 312 -8.07 7.79 10.89
C ASP A 312 -7.98 9.31 10.79
N TYR A 313 -8.47 9.87 9.70
CA TYR A 313 -9.19 11.14 9.80
C TYR A 313 -10.09 11.41 8.60
N ARG A 314 -11.37 11.61 8.91
CA ARG A 314 -12.34 12.29 8.06
C ARG A 314 -11.83 13.70 7.77
N SER A 315 -11.53 14.03 6.55
CA SER A 315 -11.64 15.40 6.08
C SER A 315 -12.46 15.39 4.80
N ASP A 316 -13.65 15.95 4.91
CA ASP A 316 -14.57 16.21 3.80
C ASP A 316 -14.07 17.35 2.89
N GLN A 317 -12.77 17.51 2.79
CA GLN A 317 -12.19 18.55 1.96
C GLN A 317 -11.44 17.97 0.76
N PHE A 318 -12.05 18.23 -0.39
CA PHE A 318 -11.53 18.36 -1.73
C PHE A 318 -10.05 18.01 -1.94
N PHE A 319 -9.84 17.15 -2.92
CA PHE A 319 -8.55 16.89 -3.56
C PHE A 319 -7.80 18.19 -3.87
N PRO A 320 -6.61 18.43 -3.32
CA PRO A 320 -5.73 19.45 -3.85
C PRO A 320 -5.25 18.98 -5.23
N MET A 321 -5.54 19.72 -6.26
CA MET A 321 -5.21 19.37 -7.67
C MET A 321 -3.73 19.08 -7.93
N GLU A 322 -2.82 19.44 -7.05
CA GLU A 322 -1.37 19.34 -7.24
C GLU A 322 -0.70 18.11 -6.62
N ALA A 323 -1.24 17.51 -5.56
CA ALA A 323 -0.86 16.17 -5.10
C ALA A 323 -1.10 15.10 -6.19
N ASN A 324 -1.83 15.50 -7.23
CA ASN A 324 -2.33 14.70 -8.33
C ASN A 324 -1.27 14.10 -9.26
N ARG A 325 -0.10 14.73 -9.47
CA ARG A 325 0.82 14.27 -10.53
C ARG A 325 1.59 13.01 -10.13
N ILE A 326 1.99 12.92 -8.88
CA ILE A 326 2.77 11.78 -8.35
C ILE A 326 1.84 10.60 -8.06
N ILE A 327 0.66 10.90 -7.49
CA ILE A 327 -0.40 9.92 -7.26
C ILE A 327 -0.87 9.37 -8.61
N LYS A 328 -1.08 10.22 -9.62
CA LYS A 328 -1.40 9.81 -11.00
C LYS A 328 -0.32 8.92 -11.61
N LEU A 329 0.96 9.25 -11.47
CA LEU A 329 2.06 8.42 -11.99
C LEU A 329 2.13 7.05 -11.33
N ARG A 330 1.94 6.97 -10.00
CA ARG A 330 1.94 5.71 -9.27
C ARG A 330 0.71 4.86 -9.62
N ASN A 331 -0.46 5.48 -9.70
CA ASN A 331 -1.70 4.81 -10.08
C ASN A 331 -1.63 4.33 -11.54
N CYS A 332 -1.05 5.14 -12.44
CA CYS A 332 -0.81 4.78 -13.83
C CYS A 332 0.13 3.58 -13.96
N LEU A 333 1.21 3.53 -13.17
CA LEU A 333 2.14 2.41 -13.18
C LEU A 333 1.50 1.13 -12.64
N TRP A 334 0.80 1.22 -11.52
CA TRP A 334 0.05 0.09 -10.94
C TRP A 334 -0.98 -0.43 -11.93
N TRP A 335 -1.75 0.47 -12.56
CA TRP A 335 -2.77 0.11 -13.53
C TRP A 335 -2.20 -0.56 -14.79
N LYS A 336 -1.07 -0.07 -15.32
CA LYS A 336 -0.36 -0.70 -16.45
C LYS A 336 0.12 -2.12 -16.10
N LEU A 337 0.67 -2.32 -14.92
CA LEU A 337 1.12 -3.62 -14.43
C LEU A 337 -0.07 -4.57 -14.23
N TRP A 338 -1.15 -4.07 -13.65
CA TRP A 338 -2.37 -4.83 -13.43
C TRP A 338 -2.99 -5.29 -14.77
N LYS A 339 -3.16 -4.38 -15.74
CA LYS A 339 -3.65 -4.73 -17.09
C LYS A 339 -2.76 -5.79 -17.77
N LYS A 340 -1.44 -5.71 -17.59
CA LYS A 340 -0.50 -6.70 -18.16
C LYS A 340 -0.68 -8.08 -17.56
N LYS A 341 -0.90 -8.16 -16.24
CA LYS A 341 -1.10 -9.41 -15.50
C LYS A 341 -2.47 -10.05 -15.81
N HIS A 342 -3.50 -9.22 -16.05
CA HIS A 342 -4.90 -9.64 -16.15
C HIS A 342 -5.47 -9.41 -17.55
N LYS A 343 -4.75 -9.81 -18.60
CA LYS A 343 -5.17 -9.67 -20.00
C LYS A 343 -6.47 -10.39 -20.38
N ALA A 344 -6.96 -11.27 -19.52
CA ALA A 344 -8.10 -12.13 -19.78
C ALA A 344 -9.48 -11.48 -19.46
N TYR A 345 -9.52 -10.27 -18.90
CA TYR A 345 -10.80 -9.61 -18.63
C TYR A 345 -11.40 -9.09 -19.93
N THR A 346 -12.46 -9.76 -20.35
CA THR A 346 -13.23 -9.42 -21.55
C THR A 346 -14.04 -8.13 -21.36
N ARG A 347 -14.57 -7.57 -22.44
CA ARG A 347 -15.46 -6.39 -22.41
C ARG A 347 -16.63 -6.59 -21.44
N ASP A 348 -17.19 -7.81 -21.38
CA ASP A 348 -18.32 -8.15 -20.51
C ASP A 348 -18.03 -7.92 -19.01
N PHE A 349 -16.80 -8.13 -18.58
CA PHE A 349 -16.39 -7.82 -17.22
C PHE A 349 -16.57 -6.33 -16.85
N TRP A 350 -16.43 -5.43 -17.83
CA TRP A 350 -16.49 -3.98 -17.63
C TRP A 350 -17.88 -3.38 -17.82
N ASN A 351 -18.83 -4.12 -18.37
CA ASN A 351 -20.20 -3.64 -18.63
C ASN A 351 -20.88 -2.98 -17.41
N PRO A 352 -20.71 -3.44 -16.16
CA PRO A 352 -21.32 -2.78 -15.01
C PRO A 352 -20.80 -1.36 -14.72
N VAL A 353 -19.63 -0.99 -15.26
CA VAL A 353 -18.99 0.32 -15.02
C VAL A 353 -18.72 1.11 -16.28
N PHE A 354 -19.01 0.55 -17.46
CA PHE A 354 -18.79 1.18 -18.75
C PHE A 354 -19.95 0.96 -19.74
N ASP A 355 -20.48 2.05 -20.22
CA ASP A 355 -21.41 2.13 -21.33
C ASP A 355 -20.89 3.16 -22.35
N ALA A 356 -20.64 2.73 -23.58
CA ALA A 356 -19.99 3.55 -24.59
C ALA A 356 -20.83 4.78 -24.99
N LYS A 357 -22.16 4.59 -25.11
CA LYS A 357 -23.08 5.67 -25.47
C LYS A 357 -23.15 6.70 -24.34
N PHE A 358 -23.38 6.26 -23.12
CA PHE A 358 -23.39 7.13 -21.96
C PHE A 358 -22.06 7.90 -21.83
N TYR A 359 -20.94 7.22 -22.04
CA TYR A 359 -19.61 7.80 -21.94
C TYR A 359 -19.34 8.87 -22.99
N SER A 360 -19.72 8.60 -24.25
CA SER A 360 -19.59 9.55 -25.36
C SER A 360 -20.50 10.79 -25.20
N GLU A 361 -21.79 10.58 -24.82
CA GLU A 361 -22.73 11.66 -24.64
C GLU A 361 -22.41 12.58 -23.45
N ARG A 362 -21.71 12.06 -22.45
CA ARG A 362 -21.37 12.81 -21.24
C ARG A 362 -20.15 13.73 -21.40
N TYR A 363 -19.25 13.42 -22.33
CA TYR A 363 -18.00 14.15 -22.50
C TYR A 363 -17.82 14.64 -23.93
N ASP A 364 -17.96 15.95 -24.14
CA ASP A 364 -17.85 16.59 -25.49
C ASP A 364 -16.50 16.33 -26.17
N ASP A 365 -15.41 16.19 -25.41
CA ASP A 365 -14.08 15.85 -25.91
C ASP A 365 -14.06 14.46 -26.52
N LEU A 366 -14.72 13.49 -25.91
CA LEU A 366 -14.82 12.13 -26.41
C LEU A 366 -15.74 12.03 -27.63
N LYS A 367 -16.88 12.72 -27.58
CA LYS A 367 -17.82 12.78 -28.70
C LYS A 367 -17.17 13.36 -29.95
N LYS A 368 -16.33 14.39 -29.77
CA LYS A 368 -15.58 15.00 -30.89
C LYS A 368 -14.47 14.11 -31.43
N ALA A 369 -13.78 13.37 -30.53
CA ALA A 369 -12.60 12.57 -30.86
C ALA A 369 -12.96 11.20 -31.46
N PHE A 370 -14.00 10.55 -30.93
CA PHE A 370 -14.30 9.14 -31.20
C PHE A 370 -15.73 8.93 -31.75
N GLY A 371 -16.62 9.93 -31.62
CA GLY A 371 -18.02 9.78 -32.06
C GLY A 371 -18.71 8.61 -31.38
N ASP A 372 -19.23 7.67 -32.19
CA ASP A 372 -19.93 6.45 -31.75
C ASP A 372 -19.04 5.19 -31.86
N ASP A 373 -17.71 5.34 -32.02
CA ASP A 373 -16.78 4.21 -32.05
C ASP A 373 -16.61 3.62 -30.64
N GLU A 374 -17.41 2.59 -30.40
CA GLU A 374 -17.45 1.91 -29.06
C GLU A 374 -16.12 1.32 -28.65
N GLU A 375 -15.31 0.81 -29.61
CA GLU A 375 -14.02 0.20 -29.29
C GLU A 375 -12.98 1.26 -28.91
N ALA A 376 -12.95 2.36 -29.65
CA ALA A 376 -12.09 3.50 -29.33
C ALA A 376 -12.46 4.13 -27.98
N LEU A 377 -13.76 4.27 -27.68
CA LEU A 377 -14.27 4.77 -26.41
C LEU A 377 -13.90 3.83 -25.25
N PHE A 378 -14.02 2.52 -25.45
CA PHE A 378 -13.64 1.53 -24.44
C PHE A 378 -12.13 1.53 -24.17
N ASN A 379 -11.32 1.58 -25.22
CA ASN A 379 -9.86 1.69 -25.07
C ASN A 379 -9.47 2.99 -24.36
N HIS A 380 -10.10 4.11 -24.70
CA HIS A 380 -9.90 5.37 -23.99
C HIS A 380 -10.30 5.26 -22.51
N PHE A 381 -11.44 4.61 -22.20
CA PHE A 381 -11.86 4.38 -20.81
C PHE A 381 -10.81 3.59 -20.03
N LEU A 382 -10.30 2.48 -20.58
CA LEU A 382 -9.28 1.66 -19.93
C LEU A 382 -7.92 2.37 -19.79
N ASP A 383 -7.54 3.20 -20.75
CA ASP A 383 -6.22 3.84 -20.75
C ASP A 383 -6.18 5.15 -19.94
N TYR A 384 -7.28 5.90 -19.97
CA TYR A 384 -7.37 7.23 -19.39
C TYR A 384 -8.56 7.40 -18.44
N GLY A 385 -9.76 7.00 -18.85
CA GLY A 385 -11.00 7.25 -18.11
C GLY A 385 -11.00 6.71 -16.68
N ILE A 386 -10.51 5.50 -16.49
CA ILE A 386 -10.36 4.86 -15.16
C ILE A 386 -9.40 5.66 -14.27
N LEU A 387 -8.29 6.14 -14.82
CA LEU A 387 -7.29 6.92 -14.08
C LEU A 387 -7.78 8.33 -13.74
N GLU A 388 -8.63 8.88 -14.61
CA GLU A 388 -9.23 10.20 -14.44
C GLU A 388 -10.48 10.17 -13.56
N GLY A 389 -11.00 8.98 -13.27
CA GLY A 389 -12.25 8.81 -12.53
C GLY A 389 -13.48 9.29 -13.33
N ARG A 390 -13.44 9.15 -14.64
CA ARG A 390 -14.57 9.55 -15.50
C ARG A 390 -15.76 8.63 -15.27
N TRP A 391 -16.93 9.23 -15.16
CA TRP A 391 -18.19 8.52 -15.03
C TRP A 391 -18.60 7.95 -16.40
N ALA A 392 -18.54 6.65 -16.55
CA ALA A 392 -18.68 5.96 -17.82
C ALA A 392 -19.89 5.00 -17.89
N ASN A 393 -20.72 4.93 -16.84
CA ASN A 393 -21.95 4.14 -16.81
C ASN A 393 -22.93 4.80 -15.84
N GLU A 394 -24.21 4.89 -16.20
CA GLU A 394 -25.25 5.53 -15.39
C GLU A 394 -25.37 4.93 -13.99
N GLU A 395 -25.15 3.61 -13.87
CA GLU A 395 -25.32 2.84 -12.65
C GLU A 395 -24.13 2.94 -11.70
N PHE A 396 -22.95 3.42 -12.17
CA PHE A 396 -21.74 3.44 -11.37
C PHE A 396 -20.93 4.73 -11.54
N ASP A 397 -20.85 5.52 -10.47
CA ASP A 397 -19.94 6.67 -10.35
C ASP A 397 -18.84 6.32 -9.34
N VAL A 398 -17.58 6.20 -9.80
CA VAL A 398 -16.44 5.86 -8.95
C VAL A 398 -16.20 6.87 -7.84
N ILE A 399 -16.52 8.13 -8.05
CA ILE A 399 -16.38 9.19 -7.02
C ILE A 399 -17.46 9.03 -5.95
N ALA A 400 -18.70 8.77 -6.34
CA ALA A 400 -19.77 8.45 -5.40
C ALA A 400 -19.46 7.16 -4.62
N TYR A 401 -18.95 6.13 -5.30
CA TYR A 401 -18.53 4.89 -4.67
C TYR A 401 -17.42 5.09 -3.63
N LEU A 402 -16.40 5.87 -3.96
CA LEU A 402 -15.32 6.27 -3.06
C LEU A 402 -15.86 7.07 -1.85
N GLN A 403 -16.82 7.97 -2.07
CA GLN A 403 -17.38 8.80 -1.01
C GLN A 403 -18.26 8.02 -0.04
N ALA A 404 -19.07 7.11 -0.56
CA ALA A 404 -20.01 6.32 0.23
C ALA A 404 -19.33 5.20 1.05
N ASN A 405 -18.19 4.65 0.56
CA ASN A 405 -17.53 3.50 1.17
C ASN A 405 -16.24 3.94 1.87
N THR A 406 -16.36 4.34 3.13
CA THR A 406 -15.25 4.92 3.91
C THR A 406 -14.14 3.94 4.22
N ASP A 407 -14.45 2.64 4.38
CA ASP A 407 -13.52 1.53 4.52
C ASP A 407 -12.59 1.44 3.32
N LEU A 408 -13.12 1.52 2.09
CA LEU A 408 -12.32 1.49 0.87
C LEU A 408 -11.45 2.74 0.71
N ARG A 409 -11.87 3.89 1.27
CA ARG A 409 -11.02 5.09 1.23
C ARG A 409 -9.72 4.91 2.01
N CYS A 410 -9.79 4.24 3.14
CA CYS A 410 -8.59 3.90 3.90
C CYS A 410 -7.68 2.94 3.13
N ALA A 411 -8.27 1.95 2.44
CA ALA A 411 -7.56 0.91 1.69
C ALA A 411 -6.90 1.42 0.41
N PHE A 412 -7.70 2.05 -0.44
CA PHE A 412 -7.28 2.37 -1.81
C PHE A 412 -6.82 3.82 -1.96
N LYS A 413 -7.11 4.67 -0.97
CA LYS A 413 -6.77 6.10 -0.97
C LYS A 413 -7.20 6.76 -2.29
N TYR A 414 -6.24 7.20 -3.08
CA TYR A 414 -6.47 7.87 -4.37
C TYR A 414 -6.23 6.95 -5.57
N ASN A 415 -6.18 5.63 -5.37
CA ASN A 415 -6.00 4.68 -6.46
C ASN A 415 -7.36 4.33 -7.08
N LEU A 416 -7.86 5.21 -7.96
CA LEU A 416 -9.16 5.05 -8.61
C LEU A 416 -9.35 3.69 -9.30
N PRO A 417 -8.37 3.15 -10.06
CA PRO A 417 -8.49 1.82 -10.62
C PRO A 417 -8.90 0.73 -9.62
N LYS A 418 -8.40 0.77 -8.39
CA LYS A 418 -8.75 -0.23 -7.36
C LYS A 418 -10.24 -0.18 -6.98
N TYR A 419 -10.88 0.99 -7.00
CA TYR A 419 -12.32 1.11 -6.73
C TYR A 419 -13.17 0.48 -7.82
N TYR A 420 -12.79 0.64 -9.11
CA TYR A 420 -13.45 -0.04 -10.21
C TYR A 420 -13.34 -1.56 -10.07
N ILE A 421 -12.12 -2.09 -9.82
CA ILE A 421 -11.88 -3.52 -9.65
C ILE A 421 -12.62 -4.07 -8.44
N HIS A 422 -12.61 -3.37 -7.31
CA HIS A 422 -13.34 -3.76 -6.12
C HIS A 422 -14.84 -3.84 -6.39
N TYR A 423 -15.41 -2.81 -7.02
CA TYR A 423 -16.84 -2.81 -7.34
C TYR A 423 -17.23 -4.00 -8.22
N LEU A 424 -16.47 -4.26 -9.27
CA LEU A 424 -16.72 -5.34 -10.21
C LEU A 424 -16.57 -6.75 -9.58
N ARG A 425 -15.65 -6.93 -8.64
CA ARG A 425 -15.41 -8.22 -8.01
C ARG A 425 -16.31 -8.48 -6.79
N TYR A 426 -16.56 -7.44 -6.01
CA TYR A 426 -17.18 -7.58 -4.68
C TYR A 426 -18.37 -6.64 -4.49
N GLY A 427 -18.21 -5.35 -4.81
CA GLY A 427 -19.16 -4.31 -4.46
C GLY A 427 -20.56 -4.51 -5.03
N ILE A 428 -20.68 -5.13 -6.20
CA ILE A 428 -21.98 -5.50 -6.80
C ILE A 428 -22.69 -6.52 -5.90
N ASN A 429 -21.98 -7.58 -5.50
CA ASN A 429 -22.54 -8.65 -4.67
C ASN A 429 -22.80 -8.19 -3.23
N GLU A 430 -22.02 -7.21 -2.73
CA GLU A 430 -22.18 -6.61 -1.42
C GLU A 430 -23.29 -5.55 -1.38
N GLY A 431 -23.89 -5.20 -2.51
CA GLY A 431 -24.91 -4.15 -2.61
C GLY A 431 -24.43 -2.77 -2.18
N ARG A 432 -23.15 -2.46 -2.39
CA ARG A 432 -22.56 -1.20 -1.94
C ARG A 432 -23.09 0.00 -2.70
N VAL A 433 -23.26 1.12 -2.00
CA VAL A 433 -23.70 2.38 -2.60
C VAL A 433 -22.67 2.86 -3.63
N CYS A 434 -23.11 3.06 -4.88
CA CYS A 434 -22.27 3.40 -6.04
C CYS A 434 -22.81 4.58 -6.87
N ARG A 435 -23.87 5.24 -6.39
CA ARG A 435 -24.51 6.39 -7.05
C ARG A 435 -24.60 7.58 -6.09
N ARG A 436 -24.76 8.77 -6.64
CA ARG A 436 -25.06 10.00 -5.90
C ARG A 436 -26.54 10.07 -5.52
#